data_aebb9eaaae0d3ebdca561c635e5fefd8
#
_entry.id   aebb9eaaae0d3ebdca561c635e5fefd8
#
_cell.length_a   1.000
_cell.length_b   1.000
_cell.length_c   1.000
_cell.angle_alpha   90.00
_cell.angle_beta   90.00
_cell.angle_gamma   90.00
#
_symmetry.space_group_name_H-M   'P 1'
#
loop_
_entity.id
_entity.type
_entity.pdbx_description
1 polymer ?
#
loop_
_entity_poly.entity_id
_entity_poly.type
_entity_poly.pdbx_seq_one_letter_code
_entity_poly.pdbx_strand_id
1 'polypeptide(L)'
;LEQELSSLKYARELEEQHFREIEEKRYEVAKIRHDINNQLAAIRSLVKLGHTEQADELLGELESSMRATKEYEYCSIPIINAVITEKKSEAEKYGITLDTHISLEDTHNITQNHLCSVFANLLDNAIRAEIGFDDEHKDKKIITVKAVNDRTNVYITVKNNISGVEVPRDDNSSLHGYGQQILHDIAGIYSGNFTTIEKDDAYTGILM
;
A
#
# COMPACT_ATOMS: atom_id res chain seq x y z
N LEU A 1 -16.40 -31.27 24.86
CA LEU A 1 -15.11 -31.37 25.60
C LEU A 1 -13.90 -31.49 24.64
N GLU A 2 -13.89 -32.44 23.65
CA GLU A 2 -12.77 -32.55 22.67
C GLU A 2 -12.68 -31.34 21.74
N GLN A 3 -13.79 -30.81 21.28
CA GLN A 3 -13.85 -29.62 20.42
C GLN A 3 -13.40 -28.35 21.18
N GLU A 4 -13.78 -28.23 22.44
CA GLU A 4 -13.34 -27.12 23.31
C GLU A 4 -11.83 -27.18 23.58
N LEU A 5 -11.30 -28.39 23.82
CA LEU A 5 -9.86 -28.57 24.01
C LEU A 5 -9.06 -28.24 22.74
N SER A 6 -9.59 -28.60 21.57
CA SER A 6 -8.99 -28.29 20.27
C SER A 6 -8.99 -26.77 20.01
N SER A 7 -10.10 -26.09 20.28
CA SER A 7 -10.19 -24.64 20.10
C SER A 7 -9.28 -23.86 21.06
N LEU A 8 -9.13 -24.32 22.30
CA LEU A 8 -8.20 -23.76 23.28
C LEU A 8 -6.74 -23.95 22.87
N LYS A 9 -6.37 -25.11 22.34
CA LYS A 9 -5.02 -25.36 21.82
C LYS A 9 -4.71 -24.44 20.63
N TYR A 10 -5.64 -24.33 19.68
CA TYR A 10 -5.48 -23.46 18.52
C TYR A 10 -5.33 -21.97 18.93
N ALA A 11 -6.17 -21.51 19.86
CA ALA A 11 -6.08 -20.14 20.37
C ALA A 11 -4.71 -19.87 21.05
N ARG A 12 -4.21 -20.84 21.81
CA ARG A 12 -2.89 -20.73 22.46
C ARG A 12 -1.74 -20.71 21.45
N GLU A 13 -1.79 -21.56 20.42
CA GLU A 13 -0.79 -21.57 19.34
C GLU A 13 -0.74 -20.23 18.59
N LEU A 14 -1.92 -19.66 18.32
CA LEU A 14 -2.05 -18.35 17.69
C LEU A 14 -1.47 -17.22 18.57
N GLU A 15 -1.75 -17.27 19.88
CA GLU A 15 -1.20 -16.31 20.85
C GLU A 15 0.33 -16.41 20.95
N GLU A 16 0.87 -17.63 20.99
CA GLU A 16 2.31 -17.86 21.01
C GLU A 16 3.00 -17.42 19.70
N GLN A 17 2.32 -17.57 18.56
CA GLN A 17 2.81 -17.07 17.26
C GLN A 17 2.82 -15.54 17.24
N HIS A 18 1.73 -14.91 17.65
CA HIS A 18 1.62 -13.45 17.72
C HIS A 18 2.64 -12.84 18.69
N PHE A 19 2.89 -13.52 19.83
CA PHE A 19 3.93 -13.09 20.77
C PHE A 19 5.33 -13.13 20.14
N ARG A 20 5.65 -14.20 19.39
CA ARG A 20 6.94 -14.30 18.67
C ARG A 20 7.10 -13.19 17.64
N GLU A 21 6.06 -12.90 16.85
CA GLU A 21 6.09 -11.81 15.87
C GLU A 21 6.34 -10.45 16.53
N ILE A 22 5.73 -10.19 17.69
CA ILE A 22 5.97 -8.96 18.44
C ILE A 22 7.40 -8.88 18.96
N GLU A 23 7.94 -9.97 19.48
CA GLU A 23 9.34 -10.01 19.99
C GLU A 23 10.35 -9.83 18.84
N GLU A 24 10.11 -10.44 17.68
CA GLU A 24 10.94 -10.24 16.48
C GLU A 24 10.93 -8.78 16.04
N LYS A 25 9.76 -8.15 15.96
CA LYS A 25 9.64 -6.73 15.62
C LYS A 25 10.30 -5.82 16.66
N ARG A 26 10.18 -6.13 17.95
CA ARG A 26 10.87 -5.39 19.00
C ARG A 26 12.39 -5.48 18.88
N TYR A 27 12.90 -6.66 18.56
CA TYR A 27 14.33 -6.85 18.32
C TYR A 27 14.81 -6.06 17.10
N GLU A 28 14.06 -6.08 16.00
CA GLU A 28 14.35 -5.33 14.79
C GLU A 28 14.40 -3.81 15.05
N VAL A 29 13.40 -3.27 15.74
CA VAL A 29 13.37 -1.86 16.14
C VAL A 29 14.53 -1.51 17.06
N ALA A 30 14.89 -2.38 18.01
CA ALA A 30 16.03 -2.17 18.89
C ALA A 30 17.36 -2.15 18.12
N LYS A 31 17.52 -3.01 17.11
CA LYS A 31 18.67 -3.04 16.21
C LYS A 31 18.78 -1.76 15.39
N ILE A 32 17.69 -1.33 14.75
CA ILE A 32 17.66 -0.07 13.96
C ILE A 32 18.06 1.10 14.85
N ARG A 33 17.49 1.22 16.04
CA ARG A 33 17.84 2.27 17.00
C ARG A 33 19.31 2.25 17.40
N HIS A 34 19.88 1.07 17.62
CA HIS A 34 21.30 0.91 17.93
C HIS A 34 22.18 1.39 16.77
N ASP A 35 21.84 1.02 15.54
CA ASP A 35 22.60 1.38 14.34
C ASP A 35 22.55 2.89 14.07
N ILE A 36 21.38 3.52 14.21
CA ILE A 36 21.24 4.98 14.12
C ILE A 36 22.09 5.68 15.18
N ASN A 37 22.06 5.21 16.43
CA ASN A 37 22.88 5.81 17.48
C ASN A 37 24.38 5.71 17.21
N ASN A 38 24.84 4.61 16.61
CA ASN A 38 26.23 4.42 16.21
C ASN A 38 26.63 5.39 15.09
N GLN A 39 25.77 5.56 14.08
CA GLN A 39 26.00 6.53 12.99
C GLN A 39 26.05 7.95 13.51
N LEU A 40 25.11 8.34 14.39
CA LEU A 40 25.13 9.67 15.02
C LEU A 40 26.39 9.90 15.89
N ALA A 41 26.88 8.88 16.58
CA ALA A 41 28.12 8.95 17.34
C ALA A 41 29.34 9.14 16.41
N ALA A 42 29.38 8.46 15.27
CA ALA A 42 30.42 8.64 14.26
C ALA A 42 30.41 10.05 13.66
N ILE A 43 29.24 10.56 13.24
CA ILE A 43 29.07 11.93 12.73
C ILE A 43 29.57 12.94 13.77
N ARG A 44 29.17 12.80 15.04
CA ARG A 44 29.62 13.70 16.12
C ARG A 44 31.14 13.65 16.30
N SER A 45 31.77 12.48 16.14
CA SER A 45 33.21 12.33 16.23
C SER A 45 33.93 13.04 15.08
N LEU A 46 33.45 12.88 13.85
CA LEU A 46 33.98 13.54 12.67
C LEU A 46 33.92 15.08 12.77
N VAL A 47 32.79 15.60 13.25
CA VAL A 47 32.65 17.05 13.48
C VAL A 47 33.64 17.55 14.52
N LYS A 48 33.84 16.81 15.63
CA LYS A 48 34.84 17.19 16.66
C LYS A 48 36.28 17.17 16.17
N LEU A 49 36.60 16.33 15.20
CA LEU A 49 37.93 16.21 14.59
C LEU A 49 38.13 17.18 13.42
N GLY A 50 37.10 17.99 13.06
CA GLY A 50 37.17 18.95 11.96
C GLY A 50 36.96 18.36 10.58
N HIS A 51 36.55 17.09 10.48
CA HIS A 51 36.28 16.38 9.23
C HIS A 51 34.82 16.64 8.77
N THR A 52 34.49 17.88 8.47
CA THR A 52 33.12 18.33 8.17
C THR A 52 32.56 17.72 6.89
N GLU A 53 33.38 17.58 5.83
CA GLU A 53 32.93 16.98 4.56
C GLU A 53 32.49 15.51 4.74
N GLN A 54 33.28 14.74 5.49
CA GLN A 54 32.95 13.34 5.79
C GLN A 54 31.74 13.22 6.73
N ALA A 55 31.55 14.17 7.62
CA ALA A 55 30.36 14.22 8.47
C ALA A 55 29.10 14.52 7.67
N ASP A 56 29.17 15.44 6.69
CA ASP A 56 28.06 15.78 5.79
C ASP A 56 27.71 14.61 4.85
N GLU A 57 28.71 13.88 4.34
CA GLU A 57 28.51 12.70 3.52
C GLU A 57 27.77 11.60 4.31
N LEU A 58 28.21 11.31 5.53
CA LEU A 58 27.58 10.29 6.39
C LEU A 58 26.17 10.72 6.84
N LEU A 59 25.95 12.02 7.03
CA LEU A 59 24.62 12.57 7.33
C LEU A 59 23.68 12.42 6.14
N GLY A 60 24.16 12.68 4.92
CA GLY A 60 23.42 12.50 3.67
C GLY A 60 23.03 11.02 3.43
N GLU A 61 23.92 10.08 3.74
CA GLU A 61 23.61 8.64 3.68
C GLU A 61 22.52 8.26 4.71
N LEU A 62 22.61 8.78 5.93
CA LEU A 62 21.62 8.54 6.97
C LEU A 62 20.26 9.12 6.61
N GLU A 63 20.24 10.37 6.10
CA GLU A 63 19.01 11.01 5.62
C GLU A 63 18.40 10.26 4.43
N SER A 64 19.21 9.80 3.49
CA SER A 64 18.78 8.99 2.34
C SER A 64 18.14 7.67 2.81
N SER A 65 18.79 6.99 3.76
CA SER A 65 18.27 5.77 4.37
C SER A 65 16.95 5.99 5.12
N MET A 66 16.83 7.11 5.84
CA MET A 66 15.59 7.49 6.53
C MET A 66 14.49 7.94 5.57
N ARG A 67 14.84 8.59 4.45
CA ARG A 67 13.88 8.94 3.38
C ARG A 67 13.37 7.69 2.68
N ALA A 68 14.22 6.71 2.39
CA ALA A 68 13.80 5.42 1.83
C ALA A 68 12.78 4.71 2.73
N THR A 69 12.90 4.87 4.05
CA THR A 69 11.91 4.38 5.02
C THR A 69 10.63 5.25 5.04
N LYS A 70 10.73 6.55 4.70
CA LYS A 70 9.60 7.49 4.59
C LYS A 70 8.87 7.43 3.24
N GLU A 71 9.53 6.95 2.19
CA GLU A 71 8.93 6.77 0.86
C GLU A 71 7.75 5.79 0.84
N TYR A 72 7.57 5.03 1.93
CA TYR A 72 6.42 4.13 2.11
C TYR A 72 5.28 4.73 2.95
N GLU A 73 5.37 6.01 3.35
CA GLU A 73 4.31 6.67 4.08
C GLU A 73 3.51 7.60 3.16
N TYR A 74 2.44 7.06 2.58
CA TYR A 74 1.57 7.79 1.66
C TYR A 74 0.56 8.66 2.41
N CYS A 75 0.17 8.26 3.62
CA CYS A 75 -0.76 9.00 4.49
C CYS A 75 -0.60 8.56 5.96
N SER A 76 -1.34 9.23 6.85
CA SER A 76 -1.34 8.94 8.30
C SER A 76 -2.04 7.63 8.69
N ILE A 77 -2.63 6.89 7.73
CA ILE A 77 -3.43 5.69 7.98
C ILE A 77 -2.61 4.44 7.65
N PRO A 78 -2.16 3.67 8.67
CA PRO A 78 -1.19 2.58 8.48
C PRO A 78 -1.66 1.48 7.53
N ILE A 79 -2.96 1.13 7.55
CA ILE A 79 -3.50 0.07 6.69
C ILE A 79 -3.43 0.44 5.21
N ILE A 80 -3.64 1.71 4.87
CA ILE A 80 -3.53 2.21 3.51
C ILE A 80 -2.07 2.14 3.03
N ASN A 81 -1.13 2.58 3.87
CA ASN A 81 0.30 2.48 3.57
C ASN A 81 0.73 1.04 3.30
N ALA A 82 0.26 0.08 4.12
CA ALA A 82 0.57 -1.33 3.95
C ALA A 82 0.06 -1.87 2.60
N VAL A 83 -1.21 -1.62 2.27
CA VAL A 83 -1.82 -2.09 1.02
C VAL A 83 -1.12 -1.47 -0.19
N ILE A 84 -0.87 -0.16 -0.18
CA ILE A 84 -0.22 0.52 -1.30
C ILE A 84 1.21 0.03 -1.49
N THR A 85 1.96 -0.17 -0.41
CA THR A 85 3.33 -0.70 -0.47
C THR A 85 3.36 -2.09 -1.10
N GLU A 86 2.45 -2.98 -0.68
CA GLU A 86 2.31 -4.33 -1.24
C GLU A 86 1.99 -4.25 -2.74
N LYS A 87 0.97 -3.47 -3.12
CA LYS A 87 0.52 -3.33 -4.51
C LYS A 87 1.54 -2.62 -5.39
N LYS A 88 2.31 -1.68 -4.86
CA LYS A 88 3.44 -1.08 -5.58
C LYS A 88 4.51 -2.12 -5.90
N SER A 89 4.90 -2.93 -4.93
CA SER A 89 5.85 -4.02 -5.14
C SER A 89 5.34 -5.06 -6.14
N GLU A 90 4.03 -5.34 -6.15
CA GLU A 90 3.41 -6.22 -7.14
C GLU A 90 3.44 -5.59 -8.55
N ALA A 91 3.04 -4.33 -8.70
CA ALA A 91 3.04 -3.59 -9.95
C ALA A 91 4.43 -3.48 -10.58
N GLU A 92 5.46 -3.22 -9.77
CA GLU A 92 6.85 -3.13 -10.20
C GLU A 92 7.36 -4.42 -10.86
N LYS A 93 6.90 -5.61 -10.45
CA LYS A 93 7.25 -6.90 -11.08
C LYS A 93 6.81 -6.98 -12.55
N TYR A 94 5.80 -6.20 -12.93
CA TYR A 94 5.25 -6.14 -14.29
C TYR A 94 5.67 -4.86 -15.03
N GLY A 95 6.62 -4.09 -14.47
CA GLY A 95 7.08 -2.82 -15.06
C GLY A 95 6.03 -1.70 -15.01
N ILE A 96 5.06 -1.79 -14.10
CA ILE A 96 3.99 -0.81 -13.91
C ILE A 96 4.43 0.20 -12.84
N THR A 97 4.34 1.49 -13.15
CA THR A 97 4.60 2.58 -12.20
C THR A 97 3.32 2.93 -11.46
N LEU A 98 3.37 2.91 -10.13
CA LEU A 98 2.26 3.35 -9.28
C LEU A 98 2.52 4.79 -8.80
N ASP A 99 1.75 5.75 -9.33
CA ASP A 99 1.78 7.16 -8.95
C ASP A 99 0.68 7.43 -7.90
N THR A 100 1.07 7.86 -6.70
CA THR A 100 0.16 7.94 -5.55
C THR A 100 0.07 9.34 -4.97
N HIS A 101 -1.17 9.85 -4.86
CA HIS A 101 -1.50 11.15 -4.31
C HIS A 101 -2.59 10.98 -3.23
N ILE A 102 -2.18 10.76 -1.99
CA ILE A 102 -3.10 10.49 -0.89
C ILE A 102 -3.02 11.61 0.13
N SER A 103 -4.16 12.26 0.37
CA SER A 103 -4.36 13.28 1.37
C SER A 103 -5.64 12.97 2.15
N LEU A 104 -5.54 11.97 3.03
CA LEU A 104 -6.64 11.53 3.90
C LEU A 104 -6.28 11.89 5.35
N GLU A 105 -7.00 12.86 5.90
CA GLU A 105 -6.86 13.28 7.29
C GLU A 105 -7.87 12.55 8.21
N ASP A 106 -9.06 12.24 7.66
CA ASP A 106 -10.12 11.52 8.33
C ASP A 106 -10.75 10.48 7.40
N THR A 107 -11.20 9.39 7.96
CA THR A 107 -11.87 8.30 7.23
C THR A 107 -13.39 8.31 7.38
N HIS A 108 -13.95 9.27 8.07
CA HIS A 108 -15.41 9.43 8.31
C HIS A 108 -16.10 8.14 8.76
N ASN A 109 -15.49 7.45 9.74
CA ASN A 109 -15.94 6.16 10.30
C ASN A 109 -15.84 4.96 9.33
N ILE A 110 -15.18 5.08 8.19
CA ILE A 110 -14.90 3.91 7.36
C ILE A 110 -13.91 3.00 8.11
N THR A 111 -14.30 1.73 8.27
CA THR A 111 -13.46 0.78 9.01
C THR A 111 -12.18 0.47 8.26
N GLN A 112 -11.11 0.14 8.98
CA GLN A 112 -9.82 -0.23 8.38
C GLN A 112 -9.94 -1.43 7.42
N ASN A 113 -10.80 -2.40 7.74
CA ASN A 113 -11.05 -3.55 6.87
C ASN A 113 -11.69 -3.13 5.54
N HIS A 114 -12.64 -2.19 5.56
CA HIS A 114 -13.26 -1.68 4.35
C HIS A 114 -12.29 -0.84 3.53
N LEU A 115 -11.45 0.00 4.16
CA LEU A 115 -10.39 0.73 3.47
C LEU A 115 -9.40 -0.24 2.79
N CYS A 116 -8.95 -1.26 3.51
CA CYS A 116 -8.10 -2.31 2.96
C CYS A 116 -8.74 -2.96 1.72
N SER A 117 -10.00 -3.40 1.85
CA SER A 117 -10.74 -4.02 0.74
C SER A 117 -10.91 -3.09 -0.46
N VAL A 118 -11.20 -1.81 -0.23
CA VAL A 118 -11.38 -0.83 -1.31
C VAL A 118 -10.09 -0.61 -2.07
N PHE A 119 -9.00 -0.28 -1.38
CA PHE A 119 -7.71 -0.04 -2.03
C PHE A 119 -7.18 -1.29 -2.74
N ALA A 120 -7.27 -2.47 -2.10
CA ALA A 120 -6.84 -3.73 -2.69
C ALA A 120 -7.62 -4.02 -3.99
N ASN A 121 -8.97 -3.99 -3.96
CA ASN A 121 -9.78 -4.31 -5.13
C ASN A 121 -9.60 -3.31 -6.28
N LEU A 122 -9.48 -2.00 -5.99
CA LEU A 122 -9.24 -1.00 -7.01
C LEU A 122 -7.88 -1.19 -7.67
N LEU A 123 -6.84 -1.43 -6.87
CA LEU A 123 -5.47 -1.62 -7.38
C LEU A 123 -5.32 -2.95 -8.11
N ASP A 124 -5.92 -4.04 -7.63
CA ASP A 124 -5.91 -5.33 -8.32
C ASP A 124 -6.54 -5.24 -9.71
N ASN A 125 -7.65 -4.51 -9.83
CA ASN A 125 -8.30 -4.29 -11.11
C ASN A 125 -7.40 -3.48 -12.06
N ALA A 126 -6.76 -2.42 -11.56
CA ALA A 126 -5.88 -1.58 -12.35
C ALA A 126 -4.60 -2.31 -12.79
N ILE A 127 -3.93 -3.04 -11.87
CA ILE A 127 -2.73 -3.82 -12.18
C ILE A 127 -3.04 -4.88 -13.24
N ARG A 128 -4.15 -5.60 -13.08
CA ARG A 128 -4.57 -6.61 -14.05
C ARG A 128 -4.84 -6.03 -15.44
N ALA A 129 -5.47 -4.87 -15.52
CA ALA A 129 -5.70 -4.17 -16.78
C ALA A 129 -4.38 -3.77 -17.46
N GLU A 130 -3.42 -3.25 -16.68
CA GLU A 130 -2.10 -2.86 -17.19
C GLU A 130 -1.21 -4.04 -17.60
N ILE A 131 -1.37 -5.22 -16.98
CA ILE A 131 -0.64 -6.43 -17.39
C ILE A 131 -1.05 -6.84 -18.81
N GLY A 132 -2.33 -6.68 -19.17
CA GLY A 132 -2.83 -6.94 -20.52
C GLY A 132 -2.46 -5.89 -21.58
N PHE A 133 -1.82 -4.81 -21.16
CA PHE A 133 -1.39 -3.74 -22.08
C PHE A 133 -0.14 -4.17 -22.85
N ASP A 134 -0.13 -3.93 -24.19
CA ASP A 134 0.90 -4.42 -25.10
C ASP A 134 2.33 -3.94 -24.71
N ASP A 135 3.31 -4.82 -24.96
CA ASP A 135 4.73 -4.61 -24.58
C ASP A 135 5.40 -3.45 -25.32
N GLU A 136 4.87 -3.04 -26.48
CA GLU A 136 5.41 -1.90 -27.26
C GLU A 136 5.30 -0.55 -26.51
N HIS A 137 4.51 -0.46 -25.45
CA HIS A 137 4.26 0.76 -24.68
C HIS A 137 4.68 0.66 -23.21
N LYS A 138 5.71 -0.15 -22.90
CA LYS A 138 6.21 -0.36 -21.52
C LYS A 138 6.50 0.93 -20.75
N ASP A 139 6.98 1.97 -21.43
CA ASP A 139 7.28 3.27 -20.83
C ASP A 139 6.04 4.06 -20.39
N LYS A 140 4.82 3.52 -20.62
CA LYS A 140 3.55 4.19 -20.35
C LYS A 140 2.65 3.44 -19.36
N LYS A 141 3.09 2.32 -18.79
CA LYS A 141 2.29 1.58 -17.81
C LYS A 141 2.27 2.34 -16.49
N ILE A 142 1.27 3.19 -16.31
CA ILE A 142 1.14 4.05 -15.14
C ILE A 142 -0.26 3.89 -14.55
N ILE A 143 -0.31 3.53 -13.27
CA ILE A 143 -1.53 3.58 -12.47
C ILE A 143 -1.45 4.80 -11.56
N THR A 144 -2.43 5.67 -11.62
CA THR A 144 -2.55 6.84 -10.74
C THR A 144 -3.60 6.58 -9.67
N VAL A 145 -3.20 6.70 -8.41
CA VAL A 145 -4.09 6.58 -7.24
C VAL A 145 -4.23 7.94 -6.59
N LYS A 146 -5.47 8.40 -6.44
CA LYS A 146 -5.78 9.61 -5.69
C LYS A 146 -6.80 9.30 -4.61
N ALA A 147 -6.52 9.75 -3.40
CA ALA A 147 -7.47 9.65 -2.31
C ALA A 147 -7.45 10.95 -1.51
N VAL A 148 -8.62 11.56 -1.35
CA VAL A 148 -8.82 12.80 -0.62
C VAL A 148 -10.10 12.72 0.18
N ASN A 149 -10.20 13.48 1.27
CA ASN A 149 -11.45 13.65 1.98
C ASN A 149 -11.83 15.13 2.07
N ASP A 150 -13.11 15.40 2.09
CA ASP A 150 -13.67 16.68 2.49
C ASP A 150 -14.28 16.54 3.90
N ARG A 151 -15.22 17.44 4.27
CA ARG A 151 -15.85 17.43 5.60
C ARG A 151 -16.78 16.24 5.85
N THR A 152 -17.23 15.55 4.81
CA THR A 152 -18.29 14.54 4.90
C THR A 152 -18.00 13.28 4.11
N ASN A 153 -17.15 13.35 3.11
CA ASN A 153 -16.92 12.27 2.14
C ASN A 153 -15.44 11.93 1.98
N VAL A 154 -15.19 10.68 1.60
CA VAL A 154 -13.88 10.19 1.16
C VAL A 154 -13.99 9.87 -0.33
N TYR A 155 -13.08 10.42 -1.12
CA TYR A 155 -13.00 10.20 -2.56
C TYR A 155 -11.75 9.42 -2.88
N ILE A 156 -11.94 8.23 -3.47
CA ILE A 156 -10.84 7.38 -3.89
C ILE A 156 -10.97 7.15 -5.40
N THR A 157 -9.93 7.49 -6.14
CA THR A 157 -9.87 7.35 -7.59
C THR A 157 -8.63 6.57 -7.98
N VAL A 158 -8.81 5.51 -8.78
CA VAL A 158 -7.72 4.77 -9.40
C VAL A 158 -7.90 4.83 -10.90
N LYS A 159 -6.87 5.32 -11.59
CA LYS A 159 -6.85 5.48 -13.04
C LYS A 159 -5.74 4.61 -13.63
N ASN A 160 -6.05 3.82 -14.65
CA ASN A 160 -5.11 3.04 -15.44
C ASN A 160 -5.40 3.22 -16.94
N ASN A 161 -4.45 2.81 -17.78
CA ASN A 161 -4.67 2.81 -19.23
C ASN A 161 -5.61 1.68 -19.63
N ILE A 162 -6.34 1.87 -20.73
CA ILE A 162 -7.15 0.83 -21.36
C ILE A 162 -6.39 0.33 -22.59
N SER A 163 -6.08 -0.96 -22.64
CA SER A 163 -5.71 -1.59 -23.90
C SER A 163 -6.98 -1.87 -24.69
N GLY A 164 -7.03 -1.48 -25.95
CA GLY A 164 -8.14 -1.87 -26.86
C GLY A 164 -8.20 -3.37 -27.13
N VAL A 165 -7.39 -4.18 -26.46
CA VAL A 165 -7.37 -5.64 -26.53
C VAL A 165 -8.14 -6.18 -25.33
N GLU A 166 -9.25 -6.86 -25.57
CA GLU A 166 -9.91 -7.65 -24.53
C GLU A 166 -8.91 -8.69 -24.01
N VAL A 167 -8.47 -8.51 -22.74
CA VAL A 167 -7.67 -9.54 -22.06
C VAL A 167 -8.54 -10.80 -22.01
N PRO A 168 -8.07 -11.96 -22.50
CA PRO A 168 -8.83 -13.20 -22.41
C PRO A 168 -9.25 -13.43 -20.96
N ARG A 169 -10.54 -13.53 -20.72
CA ARG A 169 -11.08 -13.86 -19.40
C ARG A 169 -10.61 -15.28 -19.09
N ASP A 170 -9.76 -15.41 -18.09
CA ASP A 170 -9.36 -16.71 -17.59
C ASP A 170 -10.59 -17.33 -16.93
N ASP A 171 -11.27 -18.24 -17.65
CA ASP A 171 -12.52 -18.88 -17.24
C ASP A 171 -12.40 -19.71 -15.94
N ASN A 172 -11.19 -19.88 -15.42
CA ASN A 172 -10.92 -20.67 -14.22
C ASN A 172 -10.91 -19.88 -12.91
N SER A 173 -11.05 -18.54 -12.93
CA SER A 173 -11.16 -17.76 -11.70
C SER A 173 -12.62 -17.38 -11.42
N SER A 174 -13.31 -18.26 -10.69
CA SER A 174 -14.66 -18.03 -10.13
C SER A 174 -14.77 -16.81 -9.20
N LEU A 175 -13.67 -16.03 -9.04
CA LEU A 175 -13.56 -14.80 -8.26
C LEU A 175 -13.69 -13.52 -9.12
N HIS A 176 -13.82 -13.65 -10.46
CA HIS A 176 -13.96 -12.49 -11.36
C HIS A 176 -15.40 -11.96 -11.31
N GLY A 177 -15.58 -10.78 -10.82
CA GLY A 177 -16.87 -10.10 -10.66
C GLY A 177 -17.16 -9.68 -9.21
N TYR A 178 -16.59 -10.37 -8.25
CA TYR A 178 -16.82 -10.06 -6.83
C TYR A 178 -16.15 -8.74 -6.41
N GLY A 179 -15.01 -8.37 -7.00
CA GLY A 179 -14.29 -7.15 -6.62
C GLY A 179 -15.13 -5.89 -6.84
N GLN A 180 -15.81 -5.76 -7.98
CA GLN A 180 -16.71 -4.63 -8.24
C GLN A 180 -17.94 -4.67 -7.34
N GLN A 181 -18.50 -5.87 -7.09
CA GLN A 181 -19.62 -6.03 -6.17
C GLN A 181 -19.22 -5.62 -4.76
N ILE A 182 -18.04 -6.03 -4.27
CA ILE A 182 -17.50 -5.61 -2.97
C ILE A 182 -17.39 -4.09 -2.88
N LEU A 183 -16.92 -3.42 -3.95
CA LEU A 183 -16.80 -1.96 -3.98
C LEU A 183 -18.18 -1.27 -3.91
N HIS A 184 -19.17 -1.79 -4.64
CA HIS A 184 -20.55 -1.30 -4.56
C HIS A 184 -21.16 -1.51 -3.16
N ASP A 185 -20.97 -2.70 -2.59
CA ASP A 185 -21.52 -3.04 -1.28
C ASP A 185 -20.89 -2.15 -0.18
N ILE A 186 -19.57 -1.96 -0.21
CA ILE A 186 -18.88 -1.09 0.75
C ILE A 186 -19.34 0.37 0.57
N ALA A 187 -19.40 0.87 -0.66
CA ALA A 187 -19.89 2.22 -0.92
C ALA A 187 -21.31 2.40 -0.36
N GLY A 188 -22.20 1.41 -0.58
CA GLY A 188 -23.57 1.43 -0.05
C GLY A 188 -23.66 1.48 1.46
N ILE A 189 -22.76 0.79 2.19
CA ILE A 189 -22.71 0.84 3.67
C ILE A 189 -22.50 2.28 4.19
N TYR A 190 -21.71 3.08 3.47
CA TYR A 190 -21.39 4.46 3.84
C TYR A 190 -22.21 5.51 3.09
N SER A 191 -23.32 5.09 2.47
CA SER A 191 -24.19 5.96 1.64
C SER A 191 -23.46 6.65 0.49
N GLY A 192 -22.36 6.07 0.05
CA GLY A 192 -21.56 6.49 -1.09
C GLY A 192 -21.95 5.74 -2.36
N ASN A 193 -21.17 5.94 -3.41
CA ASN A 193 -21.36 5.29 -4.70
C ASN A 193 -20.02 4.86 -5.30
N PHE A 194 -20.00 3.72 -5.98
CA PHE A 194 -18.89 3.28 -6.80
C PHE A 194 -19.27 3.42 -8.26
N THR A 195 -18.45 4.10 -9.05
CA THR A 195 -18.64 4.29 -10.48
C THR A 195 -17.37 4.02 -11.25
N THR A 196 -17.52 3.56 -12.49
CA THR A 196 -16.41 3.36 -13.42
C THR A 196 -16.63 4.28 -14.64
N ILE A 197 -15.55 4.91 -15.08
CA ILE A 197 -15.57 5.82 -16.23
C ILE A 197 -14.48 5.37 -17.20
N GLU A 198 -14.89 5.08 -18.43
CA GLU A 198 -13.99 4.83 -19.55
C GLU A 198 -13.97 6.07 -20.44
N LYS A 199 -12.84 6.75 -20.50
CA LYS A 199 -12.66 7.95 -21.29
C LYS A 199 -11.20 8.14 -21.68
N ASP A 200 -10.96 8.54 -22.94
CA ASP A 200 -9.63 8.91 -23.44
C ASP A 200 -8.56 7.82 -23.19
N ASP A 201 -8.88 6.56 -23.54
CA ASP A 201 -8.04 5.39 -23.33
C ASP A 201 -7.61 5.16 -21.87
N ALA A 202 -8.43 5.61 -20.92
CA ALA A 202 -8.21 5.39 -19.49
C ALA A 202 -9.48 4.91 -18.78
N TYR A 203 -9.28 3.95 -17.86
CA TYR A 203 -10.33 3.46 -16.96
C TYR A 203 -10.13 4.09 -15.59
N THR A 204 -11.23 4.55 -15.00
CA THR A 204 -11.22 5.18 -13.67
C THR A 204 -12.30 4.57 -12.79
N GLY A 205 -11.89 3.97 -11.69
CA GLY A 205 -12.81 3.56 -10.61
C GLY A 205 -12.89 4.69 -9.57
N ILE A 206 -14.11 5.12 -9.22
CA ILE A 206 -14.34 6.19 -8.25
C ILE A 206 -15.24 5.67 -7.14
N LEU A 207 -14.82 5.85 -5.90
CA LEU A 207 -15.61 5.60 -4.69
C LEU A 207 -15.79 6.93 -3.98
N MET A 208 -17.05 7.31 -3.76
CA MET A 208 -17.43 8.57 -3.12
C MET A 208 -18.18 8.28 -1.83
#